data_4f3cc17a0475e36647052d1c77edd737
#
_entry.id   4f3cc17a0475e36647052d1c77edd737
#
_cell.length_a   1.000
_cell.length_b   1.000
_cell.length_c   1.000
_cell.angle_alpha   90.00
_cell.angle_beta   90.00
_cell.angle_gamma   90.00
#
_symmetry.space_group_name_H-M   'P 1'
#
loop_
_entity.id
_entity.type
_entity.pdbx_description
1 polymer ?
#
loop_
_entity_poly.entity_id
_entity_poly.type
_entity_poly.pdbx_seq_one_letter_code
_entity_poly.pdbx_strand_id
1 'polypeptide(L)'
;KEEKDKIKRLIIERVNGRIPILLGVSSNCTRAVVETLKNDDMTGVDAVLVAVPYYNKPSQEGIYQHYKAIAEATDLPVVLYNVPGRTGVNMTAETTLRLARDFKNIIAIKEASGNITQMDDIIKNKPANFDVISGDDGITFPLITLGAVGVISVIGNAFPREFSRMTRLALQGDFANALTIHHRFTELFSLLLDRKSVV
;
A
#
# COMPACT_ATOMS: atom_id res chain seq x y z
N LYS A 1 5.95 15.46 15.37
CA LYS A 1 5.25 14.35 16.03
C LYS A 1 3.83 14.77 16.41
N GLU A 2 3.64 15.84 17.15
CA GLU A 2 2.34 16.32 17.65
C GLU A 2 1.26 16.47 16.57
N GLU A 3 1.59 17.02 15.40
CA GLU A 3 0.65 17.15 14.28
C GLU A 3 0.18 15.80 13.75
N LYS A 4 1.09 14.81 13.61
CA LYS A 4 0.75 13.46 13.18
C LYS A 4 -0.19 12.79 14.20
N ASP A 5 0.07 12.94 15.49
CA ASP A 5 -0.76 12.38 16.54
C ASP A 5 -2.14 13.04 16.59
N LYS A 6 -2.21 14.35 16.34
CA LYS A 6 -3.48 15.09 16.24
C LYS A 6 -4.31 14.61 15.05
N ILE A 7 -3.70 14.47 13.88
CA ILE A 7 -4.36 13.95 12.67
C ILE A 7 -4.87 12.52 12.90
N LYS A 8 -4.03 11.64 13.47
CA LYS A 8 -4.40 10.27 13.79
C LYS A 8 -5.63 10.21 14.68
N ARG A 9 -5.64 10.94 15.81
CA ARG A 9 -6.78 10.99 16.73
C ARG A 9 -8.05 11.51 16.06
N LEU A 10 -7.93 12.61 15.29
CA LEU A 10 -9.06 13.16 14.55
C LEU A 10 -9.69 12.16 13.57
N ILE A 11 -8.84 11.40 12.86
CA ILE A 11 -9.30 10.39 11.90
C ILE A 11 -9.99 9.23 12.66
N ILE A 12 -9.38 8.73 13.73
CA ILE A 12 -9.96 7.63 14.53
C ILE A 12 -11.33 8.05 15.08
N GLU A 13 -11.42 9.22 15.65
CA GLU A 13 -12.68 9.77 16.17
C GLU A 13 -13.73 9.93 15.05
N ARG A 14 -13.34 10.47 13.90
CA ARG A 14 -14.25 10.69 12.77
C ARG A 14 -14.69 9.38 12.12
N VAL A 15 -13.82 8.40 12.01
CA VAL A 15 -14.13 7.06 11.48
C VAL A 15 -15.05 6.32 12.44
N ASN A 16 -14.81 6.39 13.74
CA ASN A 16 -15.64 5.77 14.78
C ASN A 16 -15.98 4.30 14.48
N GLY A 17 -14.96 3.51 14.11
CA GLY A 17 -15.09 2.07 13.85
C GLY A 17 -15.88 1.68 12.60
N ARG A 18 -16.31 2.63 11.75
CA ARG A 18 -17.10 2.34 10.54
C ARG A 18 -16.32 1.65 9.42
N ILE A 19 -15.03 1.88 9.36
CA ILE A 19 -14.10 1.29 8.39
C ILE A 19 -12.74 1.08 9.07
N PRO A 20 -11.90 0.12 8.59
CA PRO A 20 -10.55 -0.06 9.09
C PRO A 20 -9.66 1.17 8.83
N ILE A 21 -8.71 1.40 9.74
CA ILE A 21 -7.71 2.46 9.64
C ILE A 21 -6.33 1.84 9.41
N LEU A 22 -5.74 2.17 8.26
CA LEU A 22 -4.37 1.82 7.91
C LEU A 22 -3.46 3.03 8.11
N LEU A 23 -2.55 2.95 9.11
CA LEU A 23 -1.65 4.04 9.46
C LEU A 23 -0.30 3.91 8.73
N GLY A 24 0.13 4.97 8.04
CA GLY A 24 1.47 5.05 7.46
C GLY A 24 2.55 5.26 8.53
N VAL A 25 3.43 4.27 8.71
CA VAL A 25 4.59 4.32 9.62
C VAL A 25 5.85 4.01 8.82
N SER A 26 6.44 5.01 8.19
CA SER A 26 7.58 4.82 7.30
C SER A 26 8.76 5.69 7.69
N SER A 27 9.96 5.11 7.65
CA SER A 27 11.23 5.81 7.76
C SER A 27 12.30 5.02 6.99
N ASN A 28 13.37 5.69 6.58
CA ASN A 28 14.57 5.02 6.05
C ASN A 28 15.50 4.48 7.16
N CYS A 29 15.12 4.65 8.42
CA CYS A 29 15.80 4.12 9.59
C CYS A 29 14.91 3.06 10.26
N THR A 30 15.31 1.78 10.20
CA THR A 30 14.58 0.65 10.78
C THR A 30 14.27 0.87 12.25
N ARG A 31 15.26 1.35 13.04
CA ARG A 31 15.08 1.62 14.47
C ARG A 31 13.96 2.61 14.72
N ALA A 32 13.88 3.69 13.95
CA ALA A 32 12.84 4.71 14.11
C ALA A 32 11.43 4.16 13.86
N VAL A 33 11.27 3.24 12.89
CA VAL A 33 9.99 2.56 12.65
C VAL A 33 9.64 1.66 13.83
N VAL A 34 10.59 0.84 14.29
CA VAL A 34 10.42 -0.07 15.44
C VAL A 34 10.07 0.72 16.72
N GLU A 35 10.76 1.81 17.00
CA GLU A 35 10.48 2.68 18.15
C GLU A 35 9.08 3.29 18.08
N THR A 36 8.66 3.73 16.90
CA THR A 36 7.29 4.24 16.68
C THR A 36 6.25 3.17 16.97
N LEU A 37 6.44 1.94 16.46
CA LEU A 37 5.50 0.84 16.65
C LEU A 37 5.39 0.39 18.11
N LYS A 38 6.50 0.45 18.86
CA LYS A 38 6.54 0.04 20.27
C LYS A 38 6.05 1.09 21.25
N ASN A 39 6.27 2.37 20.96
CA ASN A 39 6.11 3.44 21.94
C ASN A 39 4.95 4.40 21.64
N ASP A 40 4.45 4.45 20.40
CA ASP A 40 3.32 5.33 20.08
C ASP A 40 2.00 4.60 20.33
N ASP A 41 1.00 5.35 20.77
CA ASP A 41 -0.34 4.83 20.95
C ASP A 41 -0.95 4.43 19.62
N MET A 42 -1.23 3.13 19.44
CA MET A 42 -1.85 2.54 18.24
C MET A 42 -3.32 2.20 18.43
N THR A 43 -3.95 2.67 19.52
CA THR A 43 -5.37 2.43 19.78
C THR A 43 -6.21 2.96 18.62
N GLY A 44 -7.08 2.10 18.06
CA GLY A 44 -7.94 2.43 16.93
C GLY A 44 -7.26 2.34 15.55
N VAL A 45 -6.01 1.86 15.48
CA VAL A 45 -5.32 1.52 14.23
C VAL A 45 -5.48 0.02 13.98
N ASP A 46 -5.96 -0.36 12.79
CA ASP A 46 -6.20 -1.76 12.43
C ASP A 46 -5.00 -2.41 11.72
N ALA A 47 -4.19 -1.62 11.03
CA ALA A 47 -2.98 -2.09 10.34
C ALA A 47 -1.99 -0.94 10.12
N VAL A 48 -0.74 -1.28 9.79
CA VAL A 48 0.29 -0.30 9.45
C VAL A 48 0.79 -0.48 8.01
N LEU A 49 1.00 0.64 7.31
CA LEU A 49 1.58 0.69 5.97
C LEU A 49 3.03 1.17 6.09
N VAL A 50 3.96 0.36 5.62
CA VAL A 50 5.39 0.66 5.73
C VAL A 50 6.04 0.63 4.35
N ALA A 51 6.61 1.76 3.94
CA ALA A 51 7.37 1.85 2.69
C ALA A 51 8.77 1.24 2.85
N VAL A 52 9.28 0.68 1.75
CA VAL A 52 10.69 0.29 1.64
C VAL A 52 11.58 1.48 2.03
N PRO A 53 12.70 1.28 2.75
CA PRO A 53 13.61 2.37 3.11
C PRO A 53 14.03 3.16 1.88
N TYR A 54 13.70 4.45 1.87
CA TYR A 54 14.00 5.37 0.78
C TYR A 54 15.39 5.99 0.96
N TYR A 55 15.96 6.51 -0.14
CA TYR A 55 17.26 7.18 -0.17
C TYR A 55 18.47 6.24 -0.01
N ASN A 56 18.50 5.39 1.03
CA ASN A 56 19.62 4.50 1.39
C ASN A 56 19.84 3.37 0.37
N LYS A 57 18.84 3.05 -0.45
CA LYS A 57 18.87 1.97 -1.46
C LYS A 57 19.42 0.65 -0.90
N PRO A 58 18.75 0.06 0.11
CA PRO A 58 19.21 -1.20 0.70
C PRO A 58 19.19 -2.33 -0.33
N SER A 59 20.03 -3.36 -0.10
CA SER A 59 19.94 -4.63 -0.83
C SER A 59 18.62 -5.35 -0.53
N GLN A 60 18.27 -6.39 -1.30
CA GLN A 60 17.07 -7.19 -1.04
C GLN A 60 17.10 -7.83 0.35
N GLU A 61 18.26 -8.33 0.79
CA GLU A 61 18.42 -8.82 2.16
C GLU A 61 18.26 -7.69 3.20
N GLY A 62 18.76 -6.49 2.92
CA GLY A 62 18.53 -5.32 3.78
C GLY A 62 17.05 -4.94 3.90
N ILE A 63 16.28 -5.02 2.80
CA ILE A 63 14.83 -4.85 2.80
C ILE A 63 14.16 -5.93 3.65
N TYR A 64 14.54 -7.19 3.46
CA TYR A 64 14.02 -8.30 4.25
C TYR A 64 14.27 -8.10 5.75
N GLN A 65 15.50 -7.75 6.15
CA GLN A 65 15.84 -7.53 7.56
C GLN A 65 15.11 -6.31 8.16
N HIS A 66 14.86 -5.28 7.35
CA HIS A 66 14.06 -4.13 7.75
C HIS A 66 12.63 -4.56 8.12
N TYR A 67 11.95 -5.30 7.25
CA TYR A 67 10.57 -5.75 7.50
C TYR A 67 10.50 -6.86 8.55
N LYS A 68 11.50 -7.72 8.65
CA LYS A 68 11.63 -8.68 9.76
C LYS A 68 11.59 -7.96 11.11
N ALA A 69 12.46 -6.96 11.31
CA ALA A 69 12.51 -6.20 12.55
C ALA A 69 11.18 -5.47 12.86
N ILE A 70 10.46 -5.03 11.83
CA ILE A 70 9.15 -4.39 11.96
C ILE A 70 8.08 -5.42 12.34
N ALA A 71 8.02 -6.56 11.66
CA ALA A 71 7.06 -7.62 11.94
C ALA A 71 7.21 -8.19 13.36
N GLU A 72 8.46 -8.28 13.85
CA GLU A 72 8.77 -8.72 15.22
C GLU A 72 8.50 -7.66 16.29
N ALA A 73 8.28 -6.39 15.88
CA ALA A 73 8.07 -5.27 16.81
C ALA A 73 6.59 -4.94 17.10
N THR A 74 5.64 -5.57 16.39
CA THR A 74 4.21 -5.28 16.53
C THR A 74 3.36 -6.49 16.25
N ASP A 75 2.22 -6.58 16.92
CA ASP A 75 1.16 -7.57 16.63
C ASP A 75 0.18 -7.05 15.56
N LEU A 76 0.26 -5.76 15.20
CA LEU A 76 -0.59 -5.19 14.15
C LEU A 76 -0.27 -5.81 12.79
N PRO A 77 -1.29 -6.02 11.94
CA PRO A 77 -1.09 -6.36 10.55
C PRO A 77 -0.21 -5.33 9.84
N VAL A 78 0.77 -5.83 9.08
CA VAL A 78 1.72 -5.01 8.31
C VAL A 78 1.42 -5.13 6.83
N VAL A 79 1.25 -3.99 6.17
CA VAL A 79 1.15 -3.87 4.71
C VAL A 79 2.47 -3.33 4.18
N LEU A 80 3.14 -4.13 3.36
CA LEU A 80 4.35 -3.71 2.66
C LEU A 80 4.01 -2.61 1.65
N TYR A 81 4.94 -1.68 1.38
CA TYR A 81 4.73 -0.67 0.34
C TYR A 81 5.95 -0.54 -0.55
N ASN A 82 5.80 -1.00 -1.80
CA ASN A 82 6.82 -0.91 -2.84
C ASN A 82 6.50 0.23 -3.80
N VAL A 83 7.34 1.28 -3.81
CA VAL A 83 7.16 2.48 -4.63
C VAL A 83 8.51 3.00 -5.15
N PRO A 84 9.15 2.28 -6.08
CA PRO A 84 10.51 2.57 -6.54
C PRO A 84 10.70 3.99 -7.07
N GLY A 85 9.69 4.56 -7.70
CA GLY A 85 9.70 5.94 -8.20
C GLY A 85 9.86 7.01 -7.09
N ARG A 86 9.59 6.66 -5.83
CA ARG A 86 9.73 7.54 -4.66
C ARG A 86 10.90 7.13 -3.77
N THR A 87 11.13 5.84 -3.61
CA THR A 87 12.16 5.32 -2.69
C THR A 87 13.53 5.19 -3.34
N GLY A 88 13.58 5.06 -4.67
CA GLY A 88 14.82 4.80 -5.43
C GLY A 88 15.29 3.35 -5.34
N VAL A 89 14.49 2.44 -4.76
CA VAL A 89 14.78 1.01 -4.66
C VAL A 89 13.51 0.19 -4.87
N ASN A 90 13.62 -0.91 -5.62
CA ASN A 90 12.52 -1.85 -5.84
C ASN A 90 12.68 -3.07 -4.92
N MET A 91 11.60 -3.43 -4.23
CA MET A 91 11.49 -4.73 -3.57
C MET A 91 11.02 -5.75 -4.60
N THR A 92 11.81 -6.81 -4.81
CA THR A 92 11.49 -7.84 -5.82
C THR A 92 10.33 -8.73 -5.38
N ALA A 93 9.72 -9.44 -6.35
CA ALA A 93 8.71 -10.46 -6.07
C ALA A 93 9.23 -11.52 -5.08
N GLU A 94 10.47 -12.00 -5.26
CA GLU A 94 11.11 -12.98 -4.39
C GLU A 94 11.17 -12.49 -2.93
N THR A 95 11.64 -11.25 -2.70
CA THR A 95 11.72 -10.66 -1.36
C THR A 95 10.33 -10.49 -0.74
N THR A 96 9.36 -10.03 -1.52
CA THR A 96 7.96 -9.88 -1.10
C THR A 96 7.36 -11.22 -0.67
N LEU A 97 7.52 -12.25 -1.50
CA LEU A 97 6.98 -13.59 -1.23
C LEU A 97 7.67 -14.28 -0.04
N ARG A 98 8.97 -14.05 0.14
CA ARG A 98 9.72 -14.53 1.31
C ARG A 98 9.15 -13.91 2.59
N LEU A 99 8.97 -12.60 2.62
CA LEU A 99 8.37 -11.88 3.75
C LEU A 99 6.95 -12.38 4.07
N ALA A 100 6.12 -12.56 3.03
CA ALA A 100 4.75 -13.03 3.18
C ALA A 100 4.65 -14.47 3.76
N ARG A 101 5.66 -15.32 3.49
CA ARG A 101 5.72 -16.69 4.03
C ARG A 101 6.27 -16.75 5.45
N ASP A 102 7.29 -15.93 5.74
CA ASP A 102 8.01 -15.97 7.00
C ASP A 102 7.28 -15.28 8.16
N PHE A 103 6.43 -14.29 7.87
CA PHE A 103 5.74 -13.48 8.89
C PHE A 103 4.23 -13.46 8.70
N LYS A 104 3.50 -14.05 9.63
CA LYS A 104 2.03 -14.15 9.57
C LYS A 104 1.30 -12.81 9.67
N ASN A 105 1.91 -11.82 10.32
CA ASN A 105 1.36 -10.47 10.43
C ASN A 105 1.71 -9.58 9.23
N ILE A 106 2.52 -10.02 8.28
CA ILE A 106 2.68 -9.36 6.97
C ILE A 106 1.57 -9.89 6.06
N ILE A 107 0.50 -9.11 5.88
CA ILE A 107 -0.75 -9.56 5.30
C ILE A 107 -0.99 -9.10 3.85
N ALA A 108 -0.28 -8.08 3.41
CA ALA A 108 -0.49 -7.51 2.07
C ALA A 108 0.73 -6.71 1.59
N ILE A 109 0.71 -6.41 0.29
CA ILE A 109 1.56 -5.40 -0.32
C ILE A 109 0.73 -4.35 -1.05
N LYS A 110 1.01 -3.06 -0.81
CA LYS A 110 0.67 -1.97 -1.73
C LYS A 110 1.75 -1.89 -2.79
N GLU A 111 1.42 -2.26 -4.01
CA GLU A 111 2.37 -2.32 -5.12
C GLU A 111 2.19 -1.12 -6.05
N ALA A 112 3.24 -0.33 -6.19
CA ALA A 112 3.28 0.89 -6.98
C ALA A 112 4.58 0.99 -7.83
N SER A 113 5.14 -0.16 -8.23
CA SER A 113 6.34 -0.19 -9.08
C SER A 113 6.05 0.14 -10.55
N GLY A 114 4.79 0.01 -10.99
CA GLY A 114 4.43 0.08 -12.41
C GLY A 114 4.82 -1.19 -13.19
N ASN A 115 5.47 -2.16 -12.56
CA ASN A 115 5.89 -3.40 -13.20
C ASN A 115 4.82 -4.49 -13.07
N ILE A 116 3.90 -4.53 -14.04
CA ILE A 116 2.79 -5.49 -14.08
C ILE A 116 3.28 -6.95 -14.02
N THR A 117 4.39 -7.27 -14.69
CA THR A 117 4.96 -8.63 -14.68
C THR A 117 5.40 -9.04 -13.28
N GLN A 118 6.04 -8.15 -12.52
CA GLN A 118 6.39 -8.40 -11.12
C GLN A 118 5.16 -8.57 -10.24
N MET A 119 4.13 -7.74 -10.47
CA MET A 119 2.88 -7.82 -9.71
C MET A 119 2.14 -9.12 -9.97
N ASP A 120 2.09 -9.59 -11.21
CA ASP A 120 1.49 -10.87 -11.61
C ASP A 120 2.24 -12.05 -10.98
N ASP A 121 3.59 -12.01 -10.96
CA ASP A 121 4.41 -13.02 -10.30
C ASP A 121 4.10 -13.10 -8.79
N ILE A 122 3.94 -11.97 -8.12
CA ILE A 122 3.51 -11.93 -6.71
C ILE A 122 2.12 -12.52 -6.55
N ILE A 123 1.14 -12.11 -7.36
CA ILE A 123 -0.25 -12.57 -7.29
C ILE A 123 -0.33 -14.08 -7.48
N LYS A 124 0.39 -14.61 -8.45
CA LYS A 124 0.44 -16.04 -8.77
C LYS A 124 1.01 -16.90 -7.63
N ASN A 125 2.05 -16.41 -6.95
CA ASN A 125 2.86 -17.21 -6.02
C ASN A 125 2.66 -16.86 -4.55
N LYS A 126 1.78 -15.88 -4.23
CA LYS A 126 1.50 -15.43 -2.86
C LYS A 126 0.82 -16.51 -2.01
N PRO A 127 1.04 -16.53 -0.69
CA PRO A 127 0.21 -17.30 0.22
C PRO A 127 -1.27 -16.87 0.15
N ALA A 128 -2.18 -17.78 0.51
CA ALA A 128 -3.63 -17.52 0.47
C ALA A 128 -4.07 -16.33 1.36
N ASN A 129 -3.34 -16.10 2.46
CA ASN A 129 -3.60 -15.04 3.44
C ASN A 129 -2.82 -13.75 3.17
N PHE A 130 -2.26 -13.60 1.97
CA PHE A 130 -1.53 -12.38 1.58
C PHE A 130 -2.21 -11.72 0.39
N ASP A 131 -2.41 -10.42 0.44
CA ASP A 131 -3.11 -9.67 -0.59
C ASP A 131 -2.20 -8.72 -1.38
N VAL A 132 -2.54 -8.50 -2.64
CA VAL A 132 -1.90 -7.49 -3.48
C VAL A 132 -2.89 -6.36 -3.71
N ILE A 133 -2.50 -5.15 -3.33
CA ILE A 133 -3.30 -3.92 -3.42
C ILE A 133 -2.57 -2.97 -4.39
N SER A 134 -3.29 -2.41 -5.35
CA SER A 134 -2.71 -1.40 -6.25
C SER A 134 -2.33 -0.14 -5.46
N GLY A 135 -1.15 0.40 -5.76
CA GLY A 135 -0.69 1.70 -5.28
C GLY A 135 -0.64 2.76 -6.38
N ASP A 136 -1.15 2.41 -7.57
CA ASP A 136 -1.16 3.26 -8.76
C ASP A 136 -2.54 3.22 -9.41
N ASP A 137 -3.19 4.38 -9.48
CA ASP A 137 -4.56 4.51 -9.98
C ASP A 137 -4.68 4.08 -11.44
N GLY A 138 -3.66 4.40 -12.26
CA GLY A 138 -3.66 4.11 -13.70
C GLY A 138 -3.59 2.63 -14.04
N ILE A 139 -3.03 1.80 -13.19
CA ILE A 139 -2.94 0.35 -13.40
C ILE A 139 -3.89 -0.46 -12.50
N THR A 140 -4.72 0.20 -11.69
CA THR A 140 -5.63 -0.48 -10.77
C THR A 140 -6.58 -1.43 -11.49
N PHE A 141 -7.24 -0.98 -12.56
CA PHE A 141 -8.17 -1.80 -13.30
C PHE A 141 -7.50 -3.07 -13.89
N PRO A 142 -6.42 -2.98 -14.69
CA PRO A 142 -5.75 -4.18 -15.19
C PRO A 142 -5.17 -5.05 -14.06
N LEU A 143 -4.70 -4.48 -12.96
CA LEU A 143 -4.17 -5.27 -11.86
C LEU A 143 -5.26 -6.07 -11.14
N ILE A 144 -6.47 -5.55 -11.03
CA ILE A 144 -7.62 -6.30 -10.48
C ILE A 144 -7.96 -7.49 -11.39
N THR A 145 -7.85 -7.35 -12.72
CA THR A 145 -8.08 -8.48 -13.65
C THR A 145 -7.06 -9.60 -13.48
N LEU A 146 -5.88 -9.29 -12.95
CA LEU A 146 -4.84 -10.28 -12.59
C LEU A 146 -5.03 -10.88 -11.19
N GLY A 147 -5.90 -10.30 -10.34
CA GLY A 147 -6.20 -10.82 -9.01
C GLY A 147 -5.82 -9.93 -7.83
N ALA A 148 -5.52 -8.65 -8.06
CA ALA A 148 -5.41 -7.68 -6.97
C ALA A 148 -6.79 -7.44 -6.31
N VAL A 149 -6.78 -7.16 -5.01
CA VAL A 149 -8.02 -7.06 -4.21
C VAL A 149 -8.56 -5.64 -4.07
N GLY A 150 -7.85 -4.64 -4.60
CA GLY A 150 -8.28 -3.24 -4.50
C GLY A 150 -7.15 -2.25 -4.73
N VAL A 151 -7.34 -1.03 -4.21
CA VAL A 151 -6.41 0.09 -4.41
C VAL A 151 -6.34 0.99 -3.18
N ILE A 152 -5.14 1.51 -2.90
CA ILE A 152 -4.94 2.67 -2.03
C ILE A 152 -4.63 3.85 -2.95
N SER A 153 -5.67 4.61 -3.27
CA SER A 153 -5.76 5.54 -4.38
C SER A 153 -5.35 6.97 -4.01
N VAL A 154 -4.80 7.69 -4.98
CA VAL A 154 -4.64 9.16 -4.95
C VAL A 154 -5.94 9.83 -5.42
N ILE A 155 -6.49 9.41 -6.55
CA ILE A 155 -7.71 9.95 -7.17
C ILE A 155 -8.93 9.78 -6.28
N GLY A 156 -8.95 8.72 -5.47
CA GLY A 156 -10.01 8.45 -4.49
C GLY A 156 -10.20 9.55 -3.45
N ASN A 157 -9.22 10.44 -3.23
CA ASN A 157 -9.37 11.61 -2.36
C ASN A 157 -10.28 12.67 -2.97
N ALA A 158 -10.26 12.83 -4.30
CA ALA A 158 -11.07 13.81 -5.03
C ALA A 158 -12.39 13.23 -5.56
N PHE A 159 -12.35 11.97 -6.01
CA PHE A 159 -13.47 11.28 -6.65
C PHE A 159 -13.76 9.92 -5.98
N PRO A 160 -14.05 9.88 -4.67
CA PRO A 160 -14.18 8.61 -3.92
C PRO A 160 -15.31 7.73 -4.42
N ARG A 161 -16.44 8.32 -4.82
CA ARG A 161 -17.62 7.58 -5.28
C ARG A 161 -17.37 6.87 -6.61
N GLU A 162 -16.88 7.60 -7.59
CA GLU A 162 -16.67 7.11 -8.96
C GLU A 162 -15.54 6.08 -8.98
N PHE A 163 -14.43 6.38 -8.32
CA PHE A 163 -13.27 5.49 -8.33
C PHE A 163 -13.51 4.22 -7.51
N SER A 164 -14.18 4.30 -6.36
CA SER A 164 -14.58 3.10 -5.61
C SER A 164 -15.65 2.28 -6.35
N ARG A 165 -16.51 2.91 -7.18
CA ARG A 165 -17.42 2.20 -8.06
C ARG A 165 -16.69 1.40 -9.13
N MET A 166 -15.72 2.01 -9.81
CA MET A 166 -14.85 1.34 -10.78
C MET A 166 -14.18 0.11 -10.17
N THR A 167 -13.57 0.27 -8.99
CA THR A 167 -12.91 -0.81 -8.26
C THR A 167 -13.87 -1.96 -7.94
N ARG A 168 -15.07 -1.66 -7.42
CA ARG A 168 -16.09 -2.70 -7.10
C ARG A 168 -16.59 -3.44 -8.34
N LEU A 169 -16.86 -2.72 -9.44
CA LEU A 169 -17.27 -3.35 -10.70
C LEU A 169 -16.19 -4.30 -11.22
N ALA A 170 -14.92 -3.87 -11.19
CA ALA A 170 -13.82 -4.73 -11.60
C ALA A 170 -13.71 -5.99 -10.72
N LEU A 171 -13.82 -5.86 -9.40
CA LEU A 171 -13.80 -6.99 -8.45
C LEU A 171 -15.00 -7.95 -8.63
N GLN A 172 -16.13 -7.46 -9.13
CA GLN A 172 -17.33 -8.26 -9.45
C GLN A 172 -17.27 -8.91 -10.83
N GLY A 173 -16.23 -8.64 -11.64
CA GLY A 173 -16.09 -9.13 -13.01
C GLY A 173 -16.84 -8.32 -14.05
N ASP A 174 -17.47 -7.20 -13.68
CA ASP A 174 -18.10 -6.28 -14.64
C ASP A 174 -17.05 -5.35 -15.27
N PHE A 175 -16.20 -5.97 -16.07
CA PHE A 175 -15.05 -5.27 -16.67
C PHE A 175 -15.46 -4.20 -17.69
N ALA A 176 -16.59 -4.37 -18.39
CA ALA A 176 -17.06 -3.40 -19.38
C ALA A 176 -17.41 -2.06 -18.73
N ASN A 177 -18.20 -2.09 -17.65
CA ASN A 177 -18.58 -0.90 -16.92
C ASN A 177 -17.41 -0.31 -16.13
N ALA A 178 -16.54 -1.15 -15.54
CA ALA A 178 -15.32 -0.70 -14.87
C ALA A 178 -14.38 0.02 -15.83
N LEU A 179 -14.14 -0.52 -17.03
CA LEU A 179 -13.30 0.07 -18.06
C LEU A 179 -13.84 1.44 -18.52
N THR A 180 -15.16 1.56 -18.67
CA THR A 180 -15.79 2.83 -19.03
C THR A 180 -15.48 3.93 -18.00
N ILE A 181 -15.49 3.61 -16.72
CA ILE A 181 -15.12 4.56 -15.66
C ILE A 181 -13.62 4.82 -15.68
N HIS A 182 -12.79 3.78 -15.80
CA HIS A 182 -11.33 3.89 -15.87
C HIS A 182 -10.89 4.89 -16.96
N HIS A 183 -11.45 4.78 -18.16
CA HIS A 183 -11.10 5.66 -19.27
C HIS A 183 -11.46 7.14 -19.02
N ARG A 184 -12.46 7.45 -18.20
CA ARG A 184 -12.78 8.83 -17.81
C ARG A 184 -11.68 9.48 -16.96
N PHE A 185 -10.88 8.68 -16.28
CA PHE A 185 -9.80 9.15 -15.41
C PHE A 185 -8.42 9.12 -16.06
N THR A 186 -8.29 8.62 -17.30
CA THR A 186 -6.97 8.39 -17.93
C THR A 186 -6.09 9.65 -17.96
N GLU A 187 -6.66 10.80 -18.28
CA GLU A 187 -5.92 12.07 -18.29
C GLU A 187 -5.52 12.50 -16.87
N LEU A 188 -6.41 12.30 -15.88
CA LEU A 188 -6.18 12.67 -14.49
C LEU A 188 -5.09 11.82 -13.83
N PHE A 189 -4.91 10.56 -14.22
CA PHE A 189 -3.85 9.72 -13.67
C PHE A 189 -2.46 10.34 -13.89
N SER A 190 -2.22 10.91 -15.06
CA SER A 190 -0.95 11.59 -15.36
C SER A 190 -0.82 12.92 -14.62
N LEU A 191 -1.89 13.72 -14.57
CA LEU A 191 -1.90 15.04 -13.97
C LEU A 191 -1.66 14.97 -12.44
N LEU A 192 -2.27 14.00 -11.75
CA LEU A 192 -2.14 13.87 -10.30
C LEU A 192 -0.78 13.32 -9.85
N LEU A 193 -0.04 12.67 -10.73
CA LEU A 193 1.31 12.19 -10.47
C LEU A 193 2.38 13.19 -10.89
N ASP A 194 2.03 14.26 -11.61
CA ASP A 194 2.96 15.33 -11.97
C ASP A 194 3.38 16.08 -10.70
N ARG A 195 4.70 16.09 -10.46
CA ARG A 195 5.29 16.77 -9.28
C ARG A 195 5.02 18.27 -9.22
N LYS A 196 4.63 18.89 -10.34
CA LYS A 196 4.31 20.32 -10.44
C LYS A 196 2.97 20.68 -9.82
N SER A 197 2.07 19.71 -9.65
CA SER A 197 0.73 19.94 -9.08
C SER A 197 0.67 19.77 -7.55
N VAL A 198 1.80 19.51 -6.88
CA VAL A 198 1.86 19.21 -5.43
C VAL A 198 2.64 20.29 -4.65
N VAL A 199 2.81 21.46 -5.21
CA VAL A 199 3.43 22.60 -4.52
C VAL A 199 2.38 23.65 -4.21
#